data_0ca20505359e6184b51d60f89907e363
#
_entry.id   0ca20505359e6184b51d60f89907e363
#
_cell.length_a   1.000
_cell.length_b   1.000
_cell.length_c   1.000
_cell.angle_alpha   90.00
_cell.angle_beta   90.00
_cell.angle_gamma   90.00
#
_symmetry.space_group_name_H-M   'P 1'
#
loop_
_entity.id
_entity.type
_entity.pdbx_description
1 polymer ?
#
loop_
_entity_poly.entity_id
_entity_poly.type
_entity_poly.pdbx_seq_one_letter_code
_entity_poly.pdbx_strand_id
1 'polypeptide(L)'
;MKLLENKTAVITGASRGIGKGIAEKYASEGCNIAFSYASSIEKANALEKELSTTYGVKVKGFQSNAADFESSQKFIDDVVAEFGQIDILINNAGITRDNLLMRMSEEQWDEVMNVNLKSVFNLTKASLRTFLKQKNGSIINMSSVVGVMGNAGQSNYAASKAGIIGFSKSMAKELGSRGIRCNVITPGFIETEMTAELGDDALKKWTDGIPLKRGGTTEDVANACVFLGSDMSTYISGQVLSVCGGMLM
;
A
#
# COMPACT_ATOMS: atom_id res chain seq x y z
N MET A 1 23.26 -7.86 3.97
CA MET A 1 22.75 -8.28 2.64
C MET A 1 21.47 -7.50 2.42
N LYS A 2 21.31 -6.78 1.33
CA LYS A 2 20.09 -6.03 0.99
C LYS A 2 19.09 -6.98 0.36
N LEU A 3 17.86 -7.02 0.89
CA LEU A 3 16.83 -8.00 0.48
C LEU A 3 16.14 -7.66 -0.84
N LEU A 4 16.21 -6.41 -1.29
CA LEU A 4 15.52 -5.90 -2.48
C LEU A 4 16.48 -5.28 -3.50
N GLU A 5 17.76 -5.63 -3.43
CA GLU A 5 18.79 -5.10 -4.32
C GLU A 5 18.45 -5.38 -5.79
N ASN A 6 18.58 -4.36 -6.65
CA ASN A 6 18.24 -4.39 -8.07
C ASN A 6 16.77 -4.60 -8.42
N LYS A 7 15.85 -4.64 -7.44
CA LYS A 7 14.41 -4.66 -7.69
C LYS A 7 13.88 -3.24 -7.87
N THR A 8 12.75 -3.13 -8.57
CA THR A 8 12.00 -1.87 -8.73
C THR A 8 10.62 -2.04 -8.11
N ALA A 9 10.30 -1.18 -7.14
CA ALA A 9 8.99 -1.14 -6.51
C ALA A 9 8.18 0.07 -6.98
N VAL A 10 6.91 -0.17 -7.28
CA VAL A 10 5.89 0.87 -7.50
C VAL A 10 5.06 0.99 -6.23
N ILE A 11 5.00 2.20 -5.64
CA ILE A 11 4.29 2.45 -4.39
C ILE A 11 3.30 3.59 -4.60
N THR A 12 2.01 3.33 -4.41
CA THR A 12 1.00 4.39 -4.52
C THR A 12 0.82 5.16 -3.22
N GLY A 13 0.70 6.49 -3.31
CA GLY A 13 0.49 7.34 -2.13
C GLY A 13 1.68 7.39 -1.17
N ALA A 14 2.91 7.44 -1.69
CA ALA A 14 4.12 7.38 -0.86
C ALA A 14 4.62 8.75 -0.35
N SER A 15 3.91 9.86 -0.60
CA SER A 15 4.35 11.19 -0.15
C SER A 15 4.25 11.42 1.36
N ARG A 16 3.59 10.51 2.12
CA ARG A 16 3.41 10.58 3.57
C ARG A 16 3.02 9.23 4.19
N GLY A 17 3.01 9.18 5.52
CA GLY A 17 2.46 8.07 6.31
C GLY A 17 3.07 6.71 5.98
N ILE A 18 2.25 5.66 5.94
CA ILE A 18 2.69 4.29 5.68
C ILE A 18 3.44 4.17 4.35
N GLY A 19 2.92 4.80 3.29
CA GLY A 19 3.57 4.75 1.98
C GLY A 19 4.98 5.32 1.97
N LYS A 20 5.22 6.45 2.69
CA LYS A 20 6.55 7.02 2.87
C LYS A 20 7.46 6.05 3.62
N GLY A 21 7.01 5.51 4.76
CA GLY A 21 7.80 4.54 5.53
C GLY A 21 8.16 3.28 4.71
N ILE A 22 7.26 2.82 3.85
CA ILE A 22 7.56 1.71 2.93
C ILE A 22 8.63 2.13 1.91
N ALA A 23 8.53 3.32 1.32
CA ALA A 23 9.51 3.80 0.34
C ALA A 23 10.91 3.95 0.97
N GLU A 24 11.00 4.49 2.18
CA GLU A 24 12.24 4.62 2.96
C GLU A 24 12.88 3.25 3.24
N LYS A 25 12.08 2.31 3.75
CA LYS A 25 12.56 0.96 4.07
C LYS A 25 13.01 0.20 2.82
N TYR A 26 12.25 0.29 1.74
CA TYR A 26 12.59 -0.35 0.47
C TYR A 26 13.88 0.22 -0.13
N ALA A 27 14.05 1.55 -0.09
CA ALA A 27 15.27 2.21 -0.54
C ALA A 27 16.48 1.76 0.30
N SER A 28 16.33 1.64 1.63
CA SER A 28 17.39 1.13 2.52
C SER A 28 17.78 -0.32 2.20
N GLU A 29 16.84 -1.12 1.68
CA GLU A 29 17.07 -2.50 1.23
C GLU A 29 17.57 -2.57 -0.24
N GLY A 30 17.95 -1.44 -0.84
CA GLY A 30 18.55 -1.37 -2.17
C GLY A 30 17.56 -1.39 -3.34
N CYS A 31 16.28 -1.19 -3.07
CA CYS A 31 15.23 -1.16 -4.09
C CYS A 31 15.17 0.20 -4.80
N ASN A 32 15.02 0.19 -6.12
CA ASN A 32 14.64 1.38 -6.86
C ASN A 32 13.14 1.68 -6.62
N ILE A 33 12.79 2.96 -6.48
CA ILE A 33 11.45 3.37 -6.06
C ILE A 33 10.80 4.25 -7.13
N ALA A 34 9.70 3.77 -7.70
CA ALA A 34 8.74 4.59 -8.42
C ALA A 34 7.53 4.80 -7.51
N PHE A 35 7.13 6.04 -7.28
CA PHE A 35 5.96 6.29 -6.43
C PHE A 35 5.00 7.29 -7.03
N SER A 36 3.70 7.14 -6.70
CA SER A 36 2.71 8.11 -7.10
C SER A 36 2.31 9.04 -5.96
N TYR A 37 1.98 10.28 -6.34
CA TYR A 37 1.37 11.28 -5.48
C TYR A 37 0.23 12.00 -6.21
N ALA A 38 -0.77 12.51 -5.46
CA ALA A 38 -1.91 13.20 -6.06
C ALA A 38 -1.64 14.70 -6.29
N SER A 39 -1.25 15.43 -5.25
CA SER A 39 -1.14 16.90 -5.28
C SER A 39 0.12 17.48 -4.68
N SER A 40 0.80 16.76 -3.78
CA SER A 40 1.91 17.31 -2.99
C SER A 40 3.25 17.19 -3.73
N ILE A 41 3.45 17.99 -4.79
CA ILE A 41 4.67 17.96 -5.63
C ILE A 41 5.94 18.27 -4.81
N GLU A 42 5.87 19.22 -3.88
CA GLU A 42 7.02 19.60 -3.05
C GLU A 42 7.46 18.43 -2.13
N LYS A 43 6.51 17.76 -1.48
CA LYS A 43 6.79 16.58 -0.66
C LYS A 43 7.34 15.41 -1.50
N ALA A 44 6.84 15.25 -2.73
CA ALA A 44 7.32 14.22 -3.64
C ALA A 44 8.77 14.48 -4.06
N ASN A 45 9.09 15.71 -4.46
CA ASN A 45 10.45 16.10 -4.85
C ASN A 45 11.44 15.98 -3.67
N ALA A 46 11.00 16.37 -2.47
CA ALA A 46 11.80 16.23 -1.25
C ALA A 46 12.12 14.75 -0.96
N LEU A 47 11.12 13.87 -1.03
CA LEU A 47 11.28 12.43 -0.82
C LEU A 47 12.20 11.79 -1.89
N GLU A 48 12.01 12.15 -3.17
CA GLU A 48 12.86 11.68 -4.26
C GLU A 48 14.34 12.00 -3.99
N LYS A 49 14.62 13.26 -3.63
CA LYS A 49 15.96 13.72 -3.31
C LYS A 49 16.53 13.05 -2.05
N GLU A 50 15.73 12.97 -1.00
CA GLU A 50 16.12 12.36 0.28
C GLU A 50 16.57 10.91 0.08
N LEU A 51 15.71 10.09 -0.53
CA LEU A 51 15.98 8.67 -0.67
C LEU A 51 17.10 8.37 -1.65
N SER A 52 17.15 9.09 -2.79
CA SER A 52 18.24 8.88 -3.76
C SER A 52 19.60 9.27 -3.19
N THR A 53 19.67 10.35 -2.42
CA THR A 53 20.93 10.80 -1.80
C THR A 53 21.37 9.88 -0.66
N THR A 54 20.43 9.44 0.19
CA THR A 54 20.73 8.66 1.39
C THR A 54 21.11 7.22 1.06
N TYR A 55 20.41 6.60 0.11
CA TYR A 55 20.54 5.15 -0.14
C TYR A 55 21.23 4.80 -1.46
N GLY A 56 21.45 5.80 -2.34
CA GLY A 56 22.12 5.59 -3.63
C GLY A 56 21.31 4.77 -4.64
N VAL A 57 19.96 4.73 -4.46
CA VAL A 57 19.03 4.03 -5.35
C VAL A 57 18.33 5.02 -6.28
N LYS A 58 17.79 4.52 -7.40
CA LYS A 58 16.99 5.33 -8.29
C LYS A 58 15.60 5.54 -7.68
N VAL A 59 15.19 6.81 -7.53
CA VAL A 59 13.89 7.18 -7.00
C VAL A 59 13.22 8.18 -7.95
N LYS A 60 11.93 7.99 -8.24
CA LYS A 60 11.17 8.91 -9.09
C LYS A 60 9.73 9.01 -8.63
N GLY A 61 9.28 10.24 -8.41
CA GLY A 61 7.87 10.56 -8.13
C GLY A 61 7.09 10.89 -9.41
N PHE A 62 5.86 10.40 -9.49
CA PHE A 62 4.95 10.65 -10.60
C PHE A 62 3.61 11.19 -10.08
N GLN A 63 3.12 12.26 -10.69
CA GLN A 63 1.78 12.72 -10.37
C GLN A 63 0.76 11.84 -11.07
N SER A 64 -0.10 11.18 -10.30
CA SER A 64 -1.12 10.28 -10.84
C SER A 64 -2.31 10.16 -9.90
N ASN A 65 -3.51 10.13 -10.49
CA ASN A 65 -4.75 9.79 -9.78
C ASN A 65 -5.03 8.29 -9.91
N ALA A 66 -4.76 7.53 -8.85
CA ALA A 66 -4.97 6.09 -8.84
C ALA A 66 -6.45 5.66 -9.05
N ALA A 67 -7.43 6.52 -8.74
CA ALA A 67 -8.84 6.25 -8.99
C ALA A 67 -9.23 6.33 -10.47
N ASP A 68 -8.41 6.97 -11.30
CA ASP A 68 -8.59 7.08 -12.74
C ASP A 68 -7.80 6.01 -13.49
N PHE A 69 -8.47 5.32 -14.41
CA PHE A 69 -7.87 4.19 -15.12
C PHE A 69 -6.78 4.61 -16.10
N GLU A 70 -7.03 5.66 -16.86
CA GLU A 70 -6.07 6.16 -17.88
C GLU A 70 -4.83 6.75 -17.22
N SER A 71 -5.03 7.51 -16.13
CA SER A 71 -3.93 8.02 -15.30
C SER A 71 -3.08 6.91 -14.72
N SER A 72 -3.71 5.82 -14.24
CA SER A 72 -3.01 4.64 -13.71
C SER A 72 -2.23 3.91 -14.80
N GLN A 73 -2.81 3.75 -15.99
CA GLN A 73 -2.12 3.14 -17.12
C GLN A 73 -0.90 3.97 -17.54
N LYS A 74 -1.10 5.28 -17.72
CA LYS A 74 0.00 6.20 -18.04
C LYS A 74 1.12 6.17 -17.00
N PHE A 75 0.77 6.16 -15.73
CA PHE A 75 1.76 6.08 -14.65
C PHE A 75 2.62 4.80 -14.76
N ILE A 76 2.00 3.65 -14.99
CA ILE A 76 2.75 2.39 -15.14
C ILE A 76 3.61 2.40 -16.40
N ASP A 77 3.11 2.94 -17.52
CA ASP A 77 3.88 3.07 -18.76
C ASP A 77 5.11 3.98 -18.57
N ASP A 78 4.94 5.11 -17.88
CA ASP A 78 6.03 6.03 -17.53
C ASP A 78 7.07 5.35 -16.62
N VAL A 79 6.63 4.55 -15.62
CA VAL A 79 7.53 3.76 -14.76
C VAL A 79 8.32 2.74 -15.57
N VAL A 80 7.68 2.02 -16.46
CA VAL A 80 8.37 1.02 -17.30
C VAL A 80 9.37 1.69 -18.25
N ALA A 81 9.02 2.86 -18.79
CA ALA A 81 9.94 3.63 -19.63
C ALA A 81 11.17 4.11 -18.84
N GLU A 82 10.98 4.53 -17.58
CA GLU A 82 12.03 5.08 -16.72
C GLU A 82 12.91 4.01 -16.07
N PHE A 83 12.33 2.91 -15.58
CA PHE A 83 13.02 1.89 -14.80
C PHE A 83 13.28 0.58 -15.56
N GLY A 84 12.60 0.35 -16.68
CA GLY A 84 12.73 -0.87 -17.50
C GLY A 84 11.99 -2.10 -16.97
N GLN A 85 11.65 -2.14 -15.67
CA GLN A 85 11.02 -3.28 -14.99
C GLN A 85 10.15 -2.81 -13.83
N ILE A 86 9.25 -3.71 -13.39
CA ILE A 86 8.50 -3.61 -12.14
C ILE A 86 8.56 -4.97 -11.46
N ASP A 87 9.16 -5.07 -10.28
CA ASP A 87 9.23 -6.33 -9.51
C ASP A 87 8.14 -6.38 -8.43
N ILE A 88 7.81 -5.22 -7.86
CA ILE A 88 6.89 -5.13 -6.73
C ILE A 88 5.89 -3.99 -6.99
N LEU A 89 4.59 -4.29 -6.81
CA LEU A 89 3.53 -3.29 -6.80
C LEU A 89 2.92 -3.23 -5.41
N ILE A 90 2.95 -2.03 -4.78
CA ILE A 90 2.33 -1.78 -3.49
C ILE A 90 1.17 -0.80 -3.68
N ASN A 91 -0.04 -1.32 -3.63
CA ASN A 91 -1.27 -0.53 -3.65
C ASN A 91 -1.57 -0.03 -2.25
N ASN A 92 -1.03 1.14 -1.91
CA ASN A 92 -1.16 1.74 -0.58
C ASN A 92 -2.11 2.95 -0.55
N ALA A 93 -2.31 3.66 -1.65
CA ALA A 93 -3.18 4.84 -1.70
C ALA A 93 -4.58 4.53 -1.14
N GLY A 94 -5.08 5.42 -0.30
CA GLY A 94 -6.40 5.27 0.29
C GLY A 94 -6.82 6.49 1.10
N ILE A 95 -8.13 6.61 1.29
CA ILE A 95 -8.78 7.67 2.07
C ILE A 95 -9.84 7.09 2.99
N THR A 96 -10.26 7.87 3.98
CA THR A 96 -11.47 7.65 4.76
C THR A 96 -12.46 8.79 4.55
N ARG A 97 -13.76 8.48 4.67
CA ARG A 97 -14.87 9.43 4.74
C ARG A 97 -15.86 8.88 5.75
N ASP A 98 -15.47 9.02 7.01
CA ASP A 98 -16.17 8.38 8.13
C ASP A 98 -17.49 9.10 8.43
N ASN A 99 -18.58 8.35 8.48
CA ASN A 99 -19.88 8.81 8.89
C ASN A 99 -20.77 7.62 9.26
N LEU A 100 -21.74 7.81 10.17
CA LEU A 100 -22.77 6.80 10.40
C LEU A 100 -23.57 6.59 9.12
N LEU A 101 -23.94 5.35 8.80
CA LEU A 101 -24.61 5.00 7.53
C LEU A 101 -25.84 5.88 7.24
N MET A 102 -26.62 6.20 8.25
CA MET A 102 -27.79 7.07 8.13
C MET A 102 -27.46 8.50 7.65
N ARG A 103 -26.23 8.94 7.82
CA ARG A 103 -25.76 10.29 7.44
C ARG A 103 -24.72 10.27 6.33
N MET A 104 -24.27 9.08 5.92
CA MET A 104 -23.28 8.91 4.86
C MET A 104 -23.91 9.27 3.52
N SER A 105 -23.29 10.17 2.76
CA SER A 105 -23.73 10.50 1.42
C SER A 105 -23.21 9.51 0.38
N GLU A 106 -23.87 9.44 -0.78
CA GLU A 106 -23.45 8.63 -1.91
C GLU A 106 -22.04 9.03 -2.38
N GLU A 107 -21.72 10.33 -2.39
CA GLU A 107 -20.40 10.84 -2.76
C GLU A 107 -19.30 10.35 -1.80
N GLN A 108 -19.57 10.30 -0.50
CA GLN A 108 -18.65 9.77 0.49
C GLN A 108 -18.39 8.28 0.28
N TRP A 109 -19.42 7.53 -0.09
CA TRP A 109 -19.30 6.12 -0.44
C TRP A 109 -18.48 5.93 -1.72
N ASP A 110 -18.87 6.59 -2.80
CA ASP A 110 -18.26 6.44 -4.12
C ASP A 110 -16.79 6.89 -4.13
N GLU A 111 -16.47 7.99 -3.46
CA GLU A 111 -15.08 8.45 -3.35
C GLU A 111 -14.20 7.41 -2.68
N VAL A 112 -14.65 6.81 -1.56
CA VAL A 112 -13.89 5.77 -0.85
C VAL A 112 -13.75 4.51 -1.71
N MET A 113 -14.81 4.06 -2.38
CA MET A 113 -14.76 2.90 -3.26
C MET A 113 -13.82 3.13 -4.45
N ASN A 114 -13.88 4.30 -5.05
CA ASN A 114 -13.03 4.65 -6.21
C ASN A 114 -11.55 4.76 -5.82
N VAL A 115 -11.24 5.46 -4.72
CA VAL A 115 -9.86 5.68 -4.32
C VAL A 115 -9.24 4.43 -3.69
N ASN A 116 -9.97 3.67 -2.88
CA ASN A 116 -9.40 2.54 -2.14
C ASN A 116 -9.44 1.23 -2.92
N LEU A 117 -10.56 0.90 -3.57
CA LEU A 117 -10.75 -0.42 -4.20
C LEU A 117 -10.51 -0.37 -5.70
N LYS A 118 -11.14 0.57 -6.41
CA LYS A 118 -10.97 0.68 -7.87
C LYS A 118 -9.52 0.99 -8.26
N SER A 119 -8.80 1.77 -7.45
CA SER A 119 -7.37 2.04 -7.67
C SER A 119 -6.54 0.77 -7.67
N VAL A 120 -6.81 -0.17 -6.76
CA VAL A 120 -6.12 -1.46 -6.70
C VAL A 120 -6.33 -2.26 -7.99
N PHE A 121 -7.57 -2.28 -8.51
CA PHE A 121 -7.86 -2.86 -9.80
C PHE A 121 -7.09 -2.14 -10.92
N ASN A 122 -7.15 -0.82 -10.98
CA ASN A 122 -6.51 -0.02 -12.04
C ASN A 122 -5.01 -0.30 -12.13
N LEU A 123 -4.29 -0.13 -11.02
CA LEU A 123 -2.83 -0.30 -10.98
C LEU A 123 -2.41 -1.76 -11.21
N THR A 124 -3.15 -2.71 -10.61
CA THR A 124 -2.87 -4.14 -10.84
C THR A 124 -3.02 -4.46 -12.33
N LYS A 125 -4.14 -4.08 -12.94
CA LYS A 125 -4.40 -4.33 -14.37
C LYS A 125 -3.37 -3.67 -15.28
N ALA A 126 -2.99 -2.42 -15.02
CA ALA A 126 -1.96 -1.71 -15.78
C ALA A 126 -0.60 -2.42 -15.71
N SER A 127 -0.24 -2.99 -14.55
CA SER A 127 1.03 -3.68 -14.33
C SER A 127 1.09 -5.10 -14.90
N LEU A 128 -0.07 -5.73 -15.20
CA LEU A 128 -0.12 -7.15 -15.59
C LEU A 128 0.73 -7.48 -16.81
N ARG A 129 0.73 -6.64 -17.85
CA ARG A 129 1.52 -6.88 -19.07
C ARG A 129 3.01 -7.02 -18.75
N THR A 130 3.52 -6.17 -17.86
CA THR A 130 4.92 -6.18 -17.43
C THR A 130 5.22 -7.45 -16.63
N PHE A 131 4.44 -7.74 -15.60
CA PHE A 131 4.62 -8.93 -14.77
C PHE A 131 4.53 -10.24 -15.57
N LEU A 132 3.55 -10.35 -16.47
CA LEU A 132 3.37 -11.54 -17.33
C LEU A 132 4.55 -11.75 -18.28
N LYS A 133 5.13 -10.66 -18.82
CA LYS A 133 6.34 -10.71 -19.66
C LYS A 133 7.56 -11.14 -18.86
N GLN A 134 7.70 -10.64 -17.62
CA GLN A 134 8.80 -10.96 -16.72
C GLN A 134 8.66 -12.38 -16.11
N LYS A 135 7.45 -12.93 -16.05
CA LYS A 135 7.10 -14.17 -15.33
C LYS A 135 7.53 -14.15 -13.87
N ASN A 136 7.47 -12.98 -13.26
CA ASN A 136 7.82 -12.71 -11.87
C ASN A 136 7.13 -11.44 -11.41
N GLY A 137 6.72 -11.39 -10.14
CA GLY A 137 6.17 -10.19 -9.54
C GLY A 137 5.59 -10.43 -8.14
N SER A 138 5.59 -9.38 -7.34
CA SER A 138 4.92 -9.38 -6.04
C SER A 138 3.95 -8.21 -5.95
N ILE A 139 2.66 -8.50 -5.80
CA ILE A 139 1.60 -7.52 -5.58
C ILE A 139 1.27 -7.54 -4.10
N ILE A 140 1.35 -6.38 -3.45
CA ILE A 140 1.05 -6.19 -2.03
C ILE A 140 -0.04 -5.14 -1.92
N ASN A 141 -1.20 -5.54 -1.46
CA ASN A 141 -2.35 -4.66 -1.33
C ASN A 141 -2.60 -4.27 0.12
N MET A 142 -2.68 -2.96 0.39
CA MET A 142 -2.91 -2.45 1.73
C MET A 142 -4.40 -2.42 2.04
N SER A 143 -4.86 -3.40 2.85
CA SER A 143 -6.18 -3.41 3.45
C SER A 143 -6.17 -2.70 4.81
N SER A 144 -6.88 -3.21 5.79
CA SER A 144 -6.95 -2.73 7.17
C SER A 144 -7.57 -3.83 8.06
N VAL A 145 -7.29 -3.80 9.35
CA VAL A 145 -8.08 -4.60 10.32
C VAL A 145 -9.57 -4.26 10.23
N VAL A 146 -9.92 -3.02 9.92
CA VAL A 146 -11.31 -2.59 9.69
C VAL A 146 -11.96 -3.31 8.51
N GLY A 147 -11.21 -3.68 7.49
CA GLY A 147 -11.71 -4.50 6.37
C GLY A 147 -12.01 -5.96 6.76
N VAL A 148 -11.52 -6.41 7.92
CA VAL A 148 -11.76 -7.78 8.44
C VAL A 148 -12.86 -7.78 9.50
N MET A 149 -12.79 -6.85 10.48
CA MET A 149 -13.68 -6.84 11.64
C MET A 149 -14.81 -5.82 11.54
N GLY A 150 -14.76 -4.88 10.60
CA GLY A 150 -15.68 -3.74 10.55
C GLY A 150 -15.36 -2.67 11.61
N ASN A 151 -15.97 -1.50 11.46
CA ASN A 151 -15.95 -0.45 12.48
C ASN A 151 -17.18 0.45 12.28
N ALA A 152 -17.81 0.88 13.38
CA ALA A 152 -18.94 1.80 13.33
C ALA A 152 -18.52 3.14 12.69
N GLY A 153 -19.35 3.66 11.78
CA GLY A 153 -19.06 4.89 11.04
C GLY A 153 -18.12 4.73 9.85
N GLN A 154 -17.64 3.51 9.55
CA GLN A 154 -16.68 3.21 8.48
C GLN A 154 -17.21 2.15 7.50
N SER A 155 -18.49 2.09 7.25
CA SER A 155 -19.08 1.05 6.38
C SER A 155 -18.51 1.09 4.94
N ASN A 156 -18.30 2.27 4.36
CA ASN A 156 -17.66 2.47 3.07
C ASN A 156 -16.19 2.02 3.08
N TYR A 157 -15.44 2.45 4.09
CA TYR A 157 -14.03 2.08 4.24
C TYR A 157 -13.87 0.57 4.48
N ALA A 158 -14.65 0.00 5.40
CA ALA A 158 -14.67 -1.44 5.67
C ALA A 158 -14.98 -2.25 4.41
N ALA A 159 -16.03 -1.87 3.66
CA ALA A 159 -16.38 -2.51 2.40
C ALA A 159 -15.25 -2.45 1.37
N SER A 160 -14.63 -1.28 1.20
CA SER A 160 -13.50 -1.10 0.26
C SER A 160 -12.31 -1.98 0.64
N LYS A 161 -11.94 -2.04 1.93
CA LYS A 161 -10.82 -2.81 2.43
C LYS A 161 -11.09 -4.32 2.46
N ALA A 162 -12.33 -4.75 2.71
CA ALA A 162 -12.75 -6.14 2.55
C ALA A 162 -12.71 -6.57 1.07
N GLY A 163 -13.16 -5.70 0.16
CA GLY A 163 -13.10 -5.94 -1.28
C GLY A 163 -11.68 -6.18 -1.79
N ILE A 164 -10.68 -5.47 -1.26
CA ILE A 164 -9.26 -5.68 -1.55
C ILE A 164 -8.83 -7.12 -1.20
N ILE A 165 -9.30 -7.66 -0.09
CA ILE A 165 -8.97 -9.03 0.34
C ILE A 165 -9.50 -10.05 -0.68
N GLY A 166 -10.78 -9.93 -1.08
CA GLY A 166 -11.39 -10.80 -2.08
C GLY A 166 -10.70 -10.70 -3.44
N PHE A 167 -10.44 -9.47 -3.89
CA PHE A 167 -9.70 -9.20 -5.14
C PHE A 167 -8.32 -9.86 -5.12
N SER A 168 -7.56 -9.68 -4.05
CA SER A 168 -6.19 -10.20 -3.94
C SER A 168 -6.12 -11.73 -3.99
N LYS A 169 -7.08 -12.41 -3.33
CA LYS A 169 -7.20 -13.88 -3.38
C LYS A 169 -7.50 -14.39 -4.79
N SER A 170 -8.33 -13.66 -5.54
CA SER A 170 -8.62 -13.98 -6.95
C SER A 170 -7.37 -13.81 -7.82
N MET A 171 -6.64 -12.70 -7.67
CA MET A 171 -5.40 -12.45 -8.40
C MET A 171 -4.30 -13.47 -8.06
N ALA A 172 -4.18 -13.89 -6.82
CA ALA A 172 -3.24 -14.93 -6.42
C ALA A 172 -3.50 -16.26 -7.16
N LYS A 173 -4.76 -16.64 -7.34
CA LYS A 173 -5.16 -17.83 -8.09
C LYS A 173 -4.93 -17.69 -9.60
N GLU A 174 -5.28 -16.53 -10.16
CA GLU A 174 -5.19 -16.28 -11.60
C GLU A 174 -3.73 -16.16 -12.07
N LEU A 175 -2.88 -15.51 -11.26
CA LEU A 175 -1.53 -15.15 -11.67
C LEU A 175 -0.44 -16.09 -11.17
N GLY A 176 -0.76 -17.00 -10.25
CA GLY A 176 0.21 -17.90 -9.62
C GLY A 176 0.99 -18.76 -10.59
N SER A 177 0.34 -19.31 -11.64
CA SER A 177 0.99 -20.10 -12.68
C SER A 177 2.00 -19.31 -13.53
N ARG A 178 2.03 -17.99 -13.37
CA ARG A 178 2.96 -17.07 -14.04
C ARG A 178 4.08 -16.58 -13.15
N GLY A 179 4.21 -17.15 -11.94
CA GLY A 179 5.21 -16.73 -10.95
C GLY A 179 4.91 -15.39 -10.27
N ILE A 180 3.66 -14.91 -10.36
CA ILE A 180 3.24 -13.63 -9.76
C ILE A 180 2.48 -13.93 -8.48
N ARG A 181 2.94 -13.37 -7.36
CA ARG A 181 2.31 -13.49 -6.05
C ARG A 181 1.43 -12.28 -5.76
N CYS A 182 0.33 -12.48 -5.05
CA CYS A 182 -0.53 -11.38 -4.61
C CYS A 182 -0.95 -11.61 -3.16
N ASN A 183 -0.57 -10.69 -2.27
CA ASN A 183 -0.85 -10.79 -0.83
C ASN A 183 -1.44 -9.47 -0.31
N VAL A 184 -2.01 -9.53 0.88
CA VAL A 184 -2.64 -8.41 1.57
C VAL A 184 -1.94 -8.16 2.90
N ILE A 185 -1.72 -6.90 3.23
CA ILE A 185 -1.38 -6.48 4.59
C ILE A 185 -2.60 -5.77 5.19
N THR A 186 -2.92 -6.09 6.44
CA THR A 186 -3.98 -5.44 7.22
C THR A 186 -3.35 -4.72 8.42
N PRO A 187 -2.93 -3.45 8.26
CA PRO A 187 -2.44 -2.66 9.38
C PRO A 187 -3.55 -2.45 10.42
N GLY A 188 -3.13 -2.45 11.69
CA GLY A 188 -3.97 -2.00 12.80
C GLY A 188 -3.88 -0.48 12.98
N PHE A 189 -3.81 -0.03 14.24
CA PHE A 189 -3.55 1.35 14.57
C PHE A 189 -2.07 1.67 14.36
N ILE A 190 -1.76 2.51 13.36
CA ILE A 190 -0.38 2.91 13.01
C ILE A 190 -0.20 4.39 13.29
N GLU A 191 0.84 4.71 14.04
CA GLU A 191 1.24 6.08 14.33
C GLU A 191 1.79 6.75 13.06
N THR A 192 1.14 7.83 12.66
CA THR A 192 1.48 8.63 11.48
C THR A 192 1.23 10.11 11.79
N GLU A 193 1.64 11.01 10.91
CA GLU A 193 1.28 12.45 11.04
C GLU A 193 -0.23 12.65 11.29
N MET A 194 -1.07 11.81 10.70
CA MET A 194 -2.53 11.91 10.80
C MET A 194 -3.05 11.45 12.18
N THR A 195 -2.38 10.53 12.84
CA THR A 195 -2.74 10.04 14.18
C THR A 195 -2.06 10.83 15.31
N ALA A 196 -1.00 11.57 15.00
CA ALA A 196 -0.30 12.45 15.95
C ALA A 196 -1.19 13.62 16.44
N GLU A 197 -2.25 13.95 15.70
CA GLU A 197 -3.23 14.96 16.10
C GLU A 197 -4.25 14.44 17.14
N LEU A 198 -4.24 13.13 17.43
CA LEU A 198 -5.08 12.54 18.48
C LEU A 198 -4.47 12.86 19.85
N GLY A 199 -5.27 13.46 20.72
CA GLY A 199 -4.83 13.73 22.10
C GLY A 199 -4.52 12.44 22.87
N ASP A 200 -3.72 12.56 23.94
CA ASP A 200 -3.22 11.43 24.75
C ASP A 200 -4.32 10.46 25.23
N ASP A 201 -5.51 10.95 25.59
CA ASP A 201 -6.63 10.12 26.01
C ASP A 201 -7.20 9.24 24.88
N ALA A 202 -7.21 9.75 23.65
CA ALA A 202 -7.65 8.98 22.50
C ALA A 202 -6.59 7.93 22.12
N LEU A 203 -5.32 8.31 22.14
CA LEU A 203 -4.19 7.40 21.91
C LEU A 203 -4.21 6.25 22.92
N LYS A 204 -4.42 6.55 24.21
CA LYS A 204 -4.50 5.55 25.26
C LYS A 204 -5.66 4.57 25.06
N LYS A 205 -6.85 5.06 24.67
CA LYS A 205 -8.00 4.17 24.37
C LYS A 205 -7.70 3.19 23.25
N TRP A 206 -6.97 3.61 22.22
CA TRP A 206 -6.57 2.71 21.14
C TRP A 206 -5.54 1.69 21.61
N THR A 207 -4.49 2.13 22.29
CA THR A 207 -3.39 1.26 22.75
C THR A 207 -3.82 0.27 23.85
N ASP A 208 -4.78 0.64 24.70
CA ASP A 208 -5.32 -0.27 25.72
C ASP A 208 -5.97 -1.51 25.12
N GLY A 209 -6.58 -1.39 23.94
CA GLY A 209 -7.18 -2.51 23.20
C GLY A 209 -6.17 -3.36 22.42
N ILE A 210 -4.92 -2.92 22.28
CA ILE A 210 -3.88 -3.65 21.54
C ILE A 210 -3.08 -4.53 22.50
N PRO A 211 -2.99 -5.86 22.28
CA PRO A 211 -2.20 -6.76 23.15
C PRO A 211 -0.75 -6.32 23.36
N LEU A 212 -0.06 -5.83 22.33
CA LEU A 212 1.33 -5.32 22.45
C LEU A 212 1.43 -3.93 23.10
N LYS A 213 0.29 -3.32 23.53
CA LYS A 213 0.23 -2.09 24.33
C LYS A 213 0.92 -0.87 23.70
N ARG A 214 1.04 -0.83 22.39
CA ARG A 214 1.52 0.31 21.62
C ARG A 214 0.83 0.41 20.26
N GLY A 215 0.83 1.57 19.66
CA GLY A 215 0.60 1.74 18.24
C GLY A 215 1.72 1.06 17.43
N GLY A 216 1.41 0.64 16.22
CA GLY A 216 2.42 0.23 15.26
C GLY A 216 3.07 1.46 14.62
N THR A 217 4.30 1.32 14.18
CA THR A 217 5.00 2.35 13.40
C THR A 217 4.85 2.07 11.90
N THR A 218 5.15 3.07 11.07
CA THR A 218 5.25 2.87 9.62
C THR A 218 6.31 1.84 9.27
N GLU A 219 7.37 1.72 10.07
CA GLU A 219 8.42 0.70 9.91
C GLU A 219 7.92 -0.71 10.21
N ASP A 220 7.06 -0.91 11.21
CA ASP A 220 6.44 -2.23 11.49
C ASP A 220 5.71 -2.75 10.22
N VAL A 221 4.97 -1.87 9.53
CA VAL A 221 4.28 -2.21 8.28
C VAL A 221 5.27 -2.41 7.13
N ALA A 222 6.26 -1.54 7.01
CA ALA A 222 7.26 -1.60 5.95
C ALA A 222 8.09 -2.88 6.00
N ASN A 223 8.44 -3.38 7.19
CA ASN A 223 9.13 -4.65 7.37
C ASN A 223 8.33 -5.84 6.83
N ALA A 224 7.01 -5.87 7.07
CA ALA A 224 6.12 -6.87 6.48
C ALA A 224 6.05 -6.74 4.95
N CYS A 225 6.04 -5.52 4.42
CA CYS A 225 6.10 -5.29 2.97
C CYS A 225 7.43 -5.79 2.38
N VAL A 226 8.58 -5.53 3.02
CA VAL A 226 9.89 -6.05 2.57
C VAL A 226 9.89 -7.56 2.53
N PHE A 227 9.38 -8.23 3.58
CA PHE A 227 9.24 -9.69 3.59
C PHE A 227 8.43 -10.19 2.40
N LEU A 228 7.23 -9.63 2.16
CA LEU A 228 6.37 -10.04 1.05
C LEU A 228 6.93 -9.63 -0.33
N GLY A 229 7.74 -8.60 -0.44
CA GLY A 229 8.40 -8.15 -1.66
C GLY A 229 9.68 -8.92 -1.99
N SER A 230 10.28 -9.58 -1.01
CA SER A 230 11.55 -10.29 -1.14
C SER A 230 11.37 -11.77 -1.53
N ASP A 231 12.50 -12.41 -1.78
CA ASP A 231 12.55 -13.84 -2.08
C ASP A 231 12.31 -14.73 -0.84
N MET A 232 12.23 -14.15 0.36
CA MET A 232 11.85 -14.86 1.59
C MET A 232 10.40 -15.35 1.57
N SER A 233 9.56 -14.83 0.67
CA SER A 233 8.12 -15.15 0.57
C SER A 233 7.71 -15.80 -0.75
N THR A 234 8.64 -16.47 -1.44
CA THR A 234 8.40 -17.07 -2.77
C THR A 234 7.28 -18.09 -2.81
N TYR A 235 6.96 -18.72 -1.67
CA TYR A 235 5.86 -19.70 -1.56
C TYR A 235 4.64 -19.15 -0.81
N ILE A 236 4.52 -17.81 -0.70
CA ILE A 236 3.42 -17.12 -0.02
C ILE A 236 2.62 -16.30 -1.03
N SER A 237 1.38 -16.73 -1.31
CA SER A 237 0.44 -16.04 -2.18
C SER A 237 -1.00 -16.22 -1.69
N GLY A 238 -1.85 -15.20 -1.86
CA GLY A 238 -3.25 -15.20 -1.43
C GLY A 238 -3.44 -14.99 0.08
N GLN A 239 -2.38 -14.65 0.82
CA GLN A 239 -2.43 -14.50 2.27
C GLN A 239 -2.82 -13.09 2.70
N VAL A 240 -3.43 -13.02 3.89
CA VAL A 240 -3.76 -11.78 4.59
C VAL A 240 -2.90 -11.74 5.85
N LEU A 241 -1.90 -10.84 5.84
CA LEU A 241 -0.96 -10.67 6.95
C LEU A 241 -1.36 -9.46 7.79
N SER A 242 -1.78 -9.70 9.03
CA SER A 242 -2.11 -8.63 9.96
C SER A 242 -0.86 -8.07 10.63
N VAL A 243 -0.71 -6.73 10.57
CA VAL A 243 0.33 -5.97 11.28
C VAL A 243 -0.38 -5.04 12.26
N CYS A 244 -0.81 -5.60 13.39
CA CYS A 244 -1.80 -4.94 14.25
C CYS A 244 -1.53 -5.09 15.76
N GLY A 245 -0.37 -5.61 16.15
CA GLY A 245 -0.04 -5.82 17.58
C GLY A 245 -0.96 -6.79 18.31
N GLY A 246 -1.64 -7.70 17.57
CA GLY A 246 -2.61 -8.65 18.13
C GLY A 246 -4.04 -8.10 18.24
N MET A 247 -4.33 -6.91 17.71
CA MET A 247 -5.69 -6.35 17.71
C MET A 247 -6.70 -7.26 16.98
N LEU A 248 -6.24 -7.98 15.99
CA LEU A 248 -6.99 -8.94 15.21
C LEU A 248 -6.29 -10.31 15.27
N MET A 249 -6.98 -11.30 15.84
CA MET A 249 -6.51 -12.70 15.95
C MET A 249 -7.60 -13.63 15.43
#